data_5de25b53083575ebac17d40bdbcf98b2
#
_entry.id   5de25b53083575ebac17d40bdbcf98b2
#
_cell.length_a   1.000
_cell.length_b   1.000
_cell.length_c   1.000
_cell.angle_alpha   90.00
_cell.angle_beta   90.00
_cell.angle_gamma   90.00
#
_symmetry.space_group_name_H-M   'P 1'
#
loop_
_entity.id
_entity.type
_entity.pdbx_description
1 polymer ?
#
loop_
_entity_poly.entity_id
_entity_poly.type
_entity_poly.pdbx_seq_one_letter_code
_entity_poly.pdbx_strand_id
1 'polypeptide(L)'
;EKLYYASLGDGTFVETSTGSTRLQVSTGKNIEDLTLVISRSHRNPRLEYLLQNLPCQNQKPIGSVGCKIAAIVEQQADIYISLSGKSAPKDWDMAAPELILTEAGGKFTHFDRQPLQYNSGDVNQWGGLLASNAQHHDILCKLAEDILTKFAPGKVE
;
A
#
# COMPACT_ATOMS: atom_id res chain seq x y z
N GLU A 1 -23.08 2.69 -3.90
CA GLU A 1 -22.16 3.58 -3.17
C GLU A 1 -21.67 2.85 -1.92
N LYS A 2 -20.36 2.98 -1.59
CA LYS A 2 -19.73 2.38 -0.42
C LYS A 2 -19.01 3.43 0.41
N LEU A 3 -19.15 3.39 1.73
CA LEU A 3 -18.44 4.21 2.67
C LEU A 3 -17.55 3.30 3.54
N TYR A 4 -16.24 3.52 3.49
CA TYR A 4 -15.28 2.82 4.36
C TYR A 4 -14.96 3.70 5.56
N TYR A 5 -14.99 3.11 6.75
CA TYR A 5 -14.65 3.83 7.98
C TYR A 5 -14.00 2.91 9.01
N ALA A 6 -13.24 3.50 9.90
CA ALA A 6 -12.61 2.81 11.02
C ALA A 6 -12.52 3.74 12.22
N SER A 7 -12.47 3.15 13.38
CA SER A 7 -12.19 3.79 14.66
C SER A 7 -11.14 2.97 15.39
N LEU A 8 -10.20 3.65 16.04
CA LEU A 8 -9.09 3.00 16.74
C LEU A 8 -9.60 2.03 17.81
N GLY A 9 -9.24 0.76 17.67
CA GLY A 9 -9.66 -0.31 18.56
C GLY A 9 -11.01 -0.98 18.21
N ASP A 10 -11.75 -0.43 17.24
CA ASP A 10 -13.10 -0.92 16.91
C ASP A 10 -13.18 -1.70 15.59
N GLY A 11 -12.13 -1.66 14.79
CA GLY A 11 -12.06 -2.32 13.49
C GLY A 11 -12.45 -1.43 12.31
N THR A 12 -12.46 -2.04 11.14
CA THR A 12 -12.79 -1.41 9.86
C THR A 12 -14.11 -1.97 9.32
N PHE A 13 -14.91 -1.09 8.75
CA PHE A 13 -16.23 -1.41 8.22
C PHE A 13 -16.44 -0.79 6.82
N VAL A 14 -17.28 -1.45 6.04
CA VAL A 14 -17.89 -0.85 4.84
C VAL A 14 -19.39 -0.73 5.06
N GLU A 15 -19.91 0.46 4.79
CA GLU A 15 -21.36 0.74 4.78
C GLU A 15 -21.87 0.82 3.36
N THR A 16 -22.99 0.18 3.12
CA THR A 16 -23.74 0.19 1.86
C THR A 16 -25.21 0.50 2.13
N SER A 17 -26.02 0.55 1.09
CA SER A 17 -27.49 0.70 1.24
C SER A 17 -28.15 -0.44 2.05
N THR A 18 -27.48 -1.56 2.21
CA THR A 18 -28.00 -2.74 2.93
C THR A 18 -27.45 -2.88 4.36
N GLY A 19 -26.56 -2.00 4.79
CA GLY A 19 -26.00 -1.99 6.14
C GLY A 19 -24.47 -1.99 6.17
N SER A 20 -23.90 -2.17 7.34
CA SER A 20 -22.46 -2.18 7.60
C SER A 20 -21.92 -3.60 7.76
N THR A 21 -20.76 -3.85 7.16
CA THR A 21 -20.03 -5.12 7.27
C THR A 21 -18.62 -4.87 7.77
N ARG A 22 -18.15 -5.64 8.74
CA ARG A 22 -16.76 -5.59 9.20
C ARG A 22 -15.84 -6.20 8.16
N LEU A 23 -14.71 -5.56 7.93
CA LEU A 23 -13.69 -5.96 6.95
C LEU A 23 -12.41 -6.41 7.64
N GLN A 24 -11.78 -7.41 7.04
CA GLN A 24 -10.43 -7.86 7.41
C GLN A 24 -9.62 -8.11 6.14
N VAL A 25 -8.31 -7.94 6.25
CA VAL A 25 -7.38 -8.24 5.16
C VAL A 25 -7.29 -9.74 4.89
N SER A 26 -6.81 -10.11 3.70
CA SER A 26 -6.57 -11.50 3.32
C SER A 26 -5.52 -12.16 4.20
N THR A 27 -5.62 -13.49 4.33
CA THR A 27 -4.68 -14.32 5.08
C THR A 27 -4.32 -15.59 4.29
N GLY A 28 -3.26 -16.29 4.72
CA GLY A 28 -2.92 -17.62 4.22
C GLY A 28 -2.35 -17.69 2.80
N LYS A 29 -1.90 -16.56 2.24
CA LYS A 29 -1.29 -16.51 0.91
C LYS A 29 0.23 -16.61 0.96
N ASN A 30 0.82 -17.29 -0.03
CA ASN A 30 2.24 -17.23 -0.30
C ASN A 30 2.61 -15.89 -0.95
N ILE A 31 3.86 -15.48 -0.84
CA ILE A 31 4.35 -14.21 -1.41
C ILE A 31 4.07 -14.12 -2.91
N GLU A 32 4.28 -15.21 -3.64
CA GLU A 32 4.10 -15.26 -5.10
C GLU A 32 2.63 -15.07 -5.54
N ASP A 33 1.70 -15.38 -4.66
CA ASP A 33 0.26 -15.31 -4.93
C ASP A 33 -0.37 -13.97 -4.57
N LEU A 34 0.41 -13.05 -3.98
CA LEU A 34 -0.06 -11.74 -3.58
C LEU A 34 -0.35 -10.86 -4.81
N THR A 35 -1.43 -10.10 -4.72
CA THR A 35 -1.83 -9.14 -5.75
C THR A 35 -1.43 -7.73 -5.33
N LEU A 36 -0.69 -7.04 -6.21
CA LEU A 36 -0.32 -5.64 -6.04
C LEU A 36 -1.36 -4.72 -6.68
N VAL A 37 -1.79 -3.71 -5.95
CA VAL A 37 -2.47 -2.57 -6.56
C VAL A 37 -1.43 -1.55 -6.99
N ILE A 38 -1.51 -1.14 -8.24
CA ILE A 38 -0.55 -0.23 -8.86
C ILE A 38 -1.23 1.06 -9.30
N SER A 39 -0.48 2.15 -9.28
CA SER A 39 -0.97 3.43 -9.80
C SER A 39 -1.16 3.39 -11.30
N ARG A 40 -2.22 4.06 -11.79
CA ARG A 40 -2.46 4.21 -13.23
C ARG A 40 -1.54 5.24 -13.88
N SER A 41 -1.18 6.29 -13.16
CA SER A 41 -0.52 7.48 -13.71
C SER A 41 0.76 7.92 -12.99
N HIS A 42 0.92 7.61 -11.72
CA HIS A 42 2.08 8.02 -10.93
C HIS A 42 3.15 6.94 -10.91
N ARG A 43 3.81 6.76 -12.06
CA ARG A 43 4.86 5.76 -12.22
C ARG A 43 6.18 6.46 -12.59
N ASN A 44 7.27 5.91 -12.09
CA ASN A 44 8.62 6.38 -12.36
C ASN A 44 9.55 5.18 -12.60
N PRO A 45 10.73 5.37 -13.22
CA PRO A 45 11.62 4.25 -13.55
C PRO A 45 12.03 3.38 -12.36
N ARG A 46 12.21 3.97 -11.18
CA ARG A 46 12.55 3.21 -9.98
C ARG A 46 11.41 2.31 -9.52
N LEU A 47 10.18 2.83 -9.53
CA LEU A 47 8.99 2.03 -9.19
C LEU A 47 8.79 0.91 -10.21
N GLU A 48 8.94 1.18 -11.51
CA GLU A 48 8.84 0.15 -12.55
C GLU A 48 9.86 -0.97 -12.31
N TYR A 49 11.10 -0.61 -12.04
CA TYR A 49 12.16 -1.57 -11.74
C TYR A 49 11.81 -2.41 -10.51
N LEU A 50 11.33 -1.79 -9.44
CA LEU A 50 10.89 -2.49 -8.23
C LEU A 50 9.77 -3.49 -8.54
N LEU A 51 8.72 -3.05 -9.21
CA LEU A 51 7.56 -3.89 -9.53
C LEU A 51 7.93 -5.08 -10.42
N GLN A 52 8.86 -4.92 -11.35
CA GLN A 52 9.32 -6.00 -12.23
C GLN A 52 10.16 -7.07 -11.51
N ASN A 53 10.81 -6.71 -10.40
CA ASN A 53 11.72 -7.59 -9.69
C ASN A 53 11.14 -8.18 -8.39
N LEU A 54 9.90 -7.83 -8.03
CA LEU A 54 9.21 -8.47 -6.92
C LEU A 54 8.77 -9.89 -7.29
N PRO A 55 8.73 -10.82 -6.30
CA PRO A 55 8.31 -12.20 -6.56
C PRO A 55 6.83 -12.34 -6.93
N CYS A 56 5.98 -11.37 -6.55
CA CYS A 56 4.56 -11.34 -6.85
C CYS A 56 4.30 -10.51 -8.11
N GLN A 57 3.72 -11.12 -9.14
CA GLN A 57 3.51 -10.50 -10.45
C GLN A 57 2.03 -10.20 -10.79
N ASN A 58 1.11 -10.60 -9.92
CA ASN A 58 -0.30 -10.27 -10.09
C ASN A 58 -0.49 -8.77 -9.80
N GLN A 59 -0.93 -8.00 -10.80
CA GLN A 59 -1.09 -6.55 -10.69
C GLN A 59 -2.50 -6.11 -11.05
N LYS A 60 -3.01 -5.14 -10.31
CA LYS A 60 -4.34 -4.54 -10.51
C LYS A 60 -4.23 -3.03 -10.53
N PRO A 61 -4.50 -2.36 -11.67
CA PRO A 61 -4.42 -0.91 -11.73
C PRO A 61 -5.64 -0.25 -11.07
N ILE A 62 -5.41 0.53 -10.03
CA ILE A 62 -6.44 1.28 -9.30
C ILE A 62 -5.94 2.71 -9.08
N GLY A 63 -6.81 3.69 -9.33
CA GLY A 63 -6.54 5.09 -9.01
C GLY A 63 -6.74 5.37 -7.52
N SER A 64 -6.22 6.48 -7.03
CA SER A 64 -6.23 6.99 -5.65
C SER A 64 -5.67 6.03 -4.58
N VAL A 65 -5.13 6.60 -3.51
CA VAL A 65 -4.66 5.81 -2.34
C VAL A 65 -5.84 5.15 -1.64
N GLY A 66 -6.92 5.89 -1.41
CA GLY A 66 -8.11 5.38 -0.75
C GLY A 66 -8.71 4.15 -1.43
N CYS A 67 -8.84 4.17 -2.76
CA CYS A 67 -9.37 3.02 -3.51
C CYS A 67 -8.41 1.81 -3.49
N LYS A 68 -7.09 2.04 -3.46
CA LYS A 68 -6.11 0.97 -3.33
C LYS A 68 -6.23 0.26 -1.97
N ILE A 69 -6.34 1.03 -0.90
CA ILE A 69 -6.52 0.49 0.45
C ILE A 69 -7.89 -0.20 0.58
N ALA A 70 -8.95 0.37 0.01
CA ALA A 70 -10.27 -0.28 -0.04
C ALA A 70 -10.18 -1.67 -0.69
N ALA A 71 -9.43 -1.81 -1.79
CA ALA A 71 -9.21 -3.11 -2.43
C ALA A 71 -8.49 -4.11 -1.52
N ILE A 72 -7.54 -3.67 -0.70
CA ILE A 72 -6.83 -4.53 0.25
C ILE A 72 -7.75 -4.98 1.39
N VAL A 73 -8.52 -4.08 1.99
CA VAL A 73 -9.42 -4.44 3.10
C VAL A 73 -10.63 -5.25 2.65
N GLU A 74 -11.00 -5.19 1.36
CA GLU A 74 -12.01 -6.07 0.74
C GLU A 74 -11.42 -7.38 0.21
N GLN A 75 -10.14 -7.66 0.43
CA GLN A 75 -9.43 -8.87 -0.03
C GLN A 75 -9.38 -9.04 -1.56
N GLN A 76 -9.50 -7.95 -2.29
CA GLN A 76 -9.34 -7.93 -3.74
C GLN A 76 -7.89 -7.71 -4.17
N ALA A 77 -7.05 -7.29 -3.25
CA ALA A 77 -5.62 -7.11 -3.39
C ALA A 77 -4.94 -7.29 -2.03
N ASP A 78 -3.62 -7.31 -2.03
CA ASP A 78 -2.83 -7.64 -0.84
C ASP A 78 -1.76 -6.60 -0.52
N ILE A 79 -1.23 -5.91 -1.52
CA ILE A 79 -0.09 -5.00 -1.38
C ILE A 79 -0.33 -3.72 -2.19
N TYR A 80 0.08 -2.60 -1.61
CA TYR A 80 0.27 -1.33 -2.30
C TYR A 80 1.65 -0.77 -1.99
N ILE A 81 2.36 -0.34 -3.02
CA ILE A 81 3.66 0.30 -2.92
C ILE A 81 3.58 1.70 -3.50
N SER A 82 4.01 2.68 -2.70
CA SER A 82 4.26 4.04 -3.14
C SER A 82 5.76 4.30 -3.12
N LEU A 83 6.31 4.76 -4.23
CA LEU A 83 7.69 5.21 -4.31
C LEU A 83 7.71 6.59 -4.95
N SER A 84 7.99 7.60 -4.15
CA SER A 84 7.96 8.99 -4.59
C SER A 84 9.07 9.26 -5.62
N GLY A 85 8.71 10.06 -6.63
CA GLY A 85 9.64 10.62 -7.60
C GLY A 85 9.70 12.14 -7.44
N LYS A 86 9.16 12.87 -8.42
CA LYS A 86 9.03 14.34 -8.37
C LYS A 86 7.92 14.81 -7.44
N SER A 87 6.98 13.93 -7.10
CA SER A 87 5.88 14.17 -6.18
C SER A 87 5.70 12.99 -5.24
N ALA A 88 5.02 13.21 -4.14
CA ALA A 88 4.69 12.21 -3.14
C ALA A 88 3.21 12.33 -2.74
N PRO A 89 2.60 11.26 -2.20
CA PRO A 89 1.32 11.36 -1.51
C PRO A 89 1.41 12.37 -0.37
N LYS A 90 0.26 12.93 -0.01
CA LYS A 90 0.16 13.92 1.06
C LYS A 90 -0.40 13.28 2.33
N ASP A 91 -0.21 13.95 3.46
CA ASP A 91 -0.79 13.53 4.74
C ASP A 91 -2.28 13.19 4.63
N TRP A 92 -3.03 14.04 3.94
CA TRP A 92 -4.49 13.86 3.76
C TRP A 92 -4.88 12.72 2.80
N ASP A 93 -3.96 12.25 1.96
CA ASP A 93 -4.18 11.05 1.14
C ASP A 93 -4.01 9.76 1.96
N MET A 94 -3.25 9.81 3.03
CA MET A 94 -2.72 8.66 3.74
C MET A 94 -3.38 8.43 5.11
N ALA A 95 -3.74 9.48 5.83
CA ALA A 95 -4.13 9.37 7.24
C ALA A 95 -5.35 8.46 7.46
N ALA A 96 -6.46 8.69 6.75
CA ALA A 96 -7.64 7.84 6.87
C ALA A 96 -7.41 6.43 6.29
N PRO A 97 -6.82 6.26 5.09
CA PRO A 97 -6.51 4.93 4.58
C PRO A 97 -5.59 4.10 5.47
N GLU A 98 -4.60 4.71 6.13
CA GLU A 98 -3.72 3.99 7.06
C GLU A 98 -4.53 3.38 8.22
N LEU A 99 -5.39 4.14 8.88
CA LEU A 99 -6.22 3.63 9.97
C LEU A 99 -7.17 2.55 9.49
N ILE A 100 -7.80 2.75 8.33
CA ILE A 100 -8.69 1.74 7.72
C ILE A 100 -7.94 0.44 7.49
N LEU A 101 -6.73 0.49 6.98
CA LEU A 101 -5.92 -0.70 6.75
C LEU A 101 -5.48 -1.38 8.05
N THR A 102 -4.95 -0.61 9.00
CA THR A 102 -4.42 -1.16 10.25
C THR A 102 -5.51 -1.76 11.14
N GLU A 103 -6.68 -1.15 11.20
CA GLU A 103 -7.83 -1.70 11.92
C GLU A 103 -8.45 -2.93 11.24
N ALA A 104 -8.18 -3.15 9.95
CA ALA A 104 -8.52 -4.38 9.24
C ALA A 104 -7.46 -5.50 9.39
N GLY A 105 -6.38 -5.26 10.15
CA GLY A 105 -5.31 -6.22 10.39
C GLY A 105 -4.12 -6.08 9.45
N GLY A 106 -4.08 -5.07 8.58
CA GLY A 106 -2.95 -4.79 7.70
C GLY A 106 -1.86 -3.95 8.37
N LYS A 107 -0.81 -3.65 7.61
CA LYS A 107 0.29 -2.76 8.00
C LYS A 107 0.58 -1.76 6.90
N PHE A 108 0.95 -0.54 7.30
CA PHE A 108 1.36 0.51 6.39
C PHE A 108 2.57 1.23 6.98
N THR A 109 3.74 1.03 6.40
CA THR A 109 5.01 1.60 6.90
C THR A 109 5.88 2.11 5.76
N HIS A 110 6.93 2.83 6.11
CA HIS A 110 8.08 3.02 5.23
C HIS A 110 8.78 1.67 4.97
N PHE A 111 9.64 1.60 3.95
CA PHE A 111 10.41 0.38 3.65
C PHE A 111 11.35 -0.02 4.80
N ASP A 112 11.82 0.94 5.58
CA ASP A 112 12.61 0.68 6.79
C ASP A 112 11.76 0.25 8.01
N ARG A 113 10.47 0.03 7.79
CA ARG A 113 9.46 -0.40 8.76
C ARG A 113 9.10 0.66 9.81
N GLN A 114 9.56 1.89 9.64
CA GLN A 114 9.13 3.00 10.50
C GLN A 114 7.68 3.41 10.18
N PRO A 115 6.91 3.83 11.19
CA PRO A 115 5.54 4.28 10.97
C PRO A 115 5.50 5.57 10.15
N LEU A 116 4.39 5.78 9.44
CA LEU A 116 4.11 7.05 8.79
C LEU A 116 4.01 8.15 9.85
N GLN A 117 4.52 9.33 9.52
CA GLN A 117 4.42 10.50 10.38
C GLN A 117 3.60 11.58 9.69
N TYR A 118 2.78 12.26 10.46
CA TYR A 118 1.88 13.29 9.98
C TYR A 118 2.16 14.62 10.68
N ASN A 119 1.79 15.71 10.03
CA ASN A 119 1.89 17.05 10.60
C ASN A 119 3.32 17.40 11.07
N SER A 120 4.32 16.99 10.31
CA SER A 120 5.73 17.18 10.64
C SER A 120 6.37 18.44 10.03
N GLY A 121 5.54 19.33 9.45
CA GLY A 121 6.01 20.54 8.76
C GLY A 121 6.13 20.35 7.23
N ASP A 122 6.41 19.16 6.74
CA ASP A 122 6.26 18.78 5.34
C ASP A 122 5.08 17.83 5.21
N VAL A 123 4.09 18.19 4.41
CA VAL A 123 2.88 17.37 4.18
C VAL A 123 3.12 16.23 3.21
N ASN A 124 4.30 16.14 2.61
CA ASN A 124 4.62 15.09 1.65
C ASN A 124 5.12 13.83 2.35
N GLN A 125 4.57 12.69 1.97
CA GLN A 125 5.02 11.37 2.43
C GLN A 125 6.07 10.84 1.45
N TRP A 126 7.30 11.30 1.60
CA TRP A 126 8.43 10.96 0.74
C TRP A 126 8.95 9.53 0.96
N GLY A 127 9.65 9.03 -0.05
CA GLY A 127 10.37 7.76 0.00
C GLY A 127 9.53 6.58 -0.45
N GLY A 128 9.92 5.41 0.01
CA GLY A 128 9.21 4.16 -0.24
C GLY A 128 8.28 3.81 0.91
N LEU A 129 7.01 3.58 0.57
CA LEU A 129 5.95 3.20 1.49
C LEU A 129 5.33 1.89 1.02
N LEU A 130 5.02 1.00 1.96
CA LEU A 130 4.40 -0.28 1.68
C LEU A 130 3.20 -0.51 2.60
N ALA A 131 2.05 -0.76 1.99
CA ALA A 131 0.84 -1.24 2.64
C ALA A 131 0.63 -2.71 2.30
N SER A 132 0.25 -3.53 3.26
CA SER A 132 0.06 -4.96 3.04
C SER A 132 -1.00 -5.57 3.96
N ASN A 133 -1.34 -6.84 3.67
CA ASN A 133 -2.14 -7.69 4.56
C ASN A 133 -1.37 -8.19 5.80
N ALA A 134 -0.22 -7.62 6.10
CA ALA A 134 0.67 -7.86 7.24
C ALA A 134 1.45 -9.17 7.23
N GLN A 135 1.03 -10.21 6.52
CA GLN A 135 1.61 -11.57 6.64
C GLN A 135 3.09 -11.66 6.24
N HIS A 136 3.51 -10.90 5.25
CA HIS A 136 4.88 -10.87 4.74
C HIS A 136 5.46 -9.45 4.74
N HIS A 137 4.95 -8.58 5.60
CA HIS A 137 5.24 -7.14 5.54
C HIS A 137 6.73 -6.83 5.62
N ASP A 138 7.42 -7.32 6.64
CA ASP A 138 8.83 -7.03 6.87
C ASP A 138 9.71 -7.62 5.77
N ILE A 139 9.38 -8.81 5.28
CA ILE A 139 10.08 -9.45 4.15
C ILE A 139 9.91 -8.62 2.88
N LEU A 140 8.71 -8.15 2.59
CA LEU A 140 8.41 -7.32 1.42
C LEU A 140 9.12 -5.97 1.49
N CYS A 141 9.16 -5.33 2.66
CA CYS A 141 9.91 -4.09 2.87
C CYS A 141 11.40 -4.30 2.60
N LYS A 142 11.98 -5.36 3.13
CA LYS A 142 13.40 -5.70 2.92
C LYS A 142 13.70 -6.01 1.45
N LEU A 143 12.84 -6.77 0.78
CA LEU A 143 12.97 -7.04 -0.65
C LEU A 143 12.92 -5.76 -1.47
N ALA A 144 12.02 -4.84 -1.15
CA ALA A 144 11.92 -3.56 -1.84
C ALA A 144 13.21 -2.74 -1.71
N GLU A 145 13.77 -2.65 -0.51
CA GLU A 145 15.06 -2.00 -0.28
C GLU A 145 16.18 -2.66 -1.08
N ASP A 146 16.31 -3.98 -1.00
CA ASP A 146 17.38 -4.75 -1.65
C ASP A 146 17.30 -4.65 -3.18
N ILE A 147 16.10 -4.69 -3.76
CA ILE A 147 15.89 -4.53 -5.20
C ILE A 147 16.32 -3.13 -5.63
N LEU A 148 15.92 -2.09 -4.89
CA LEU A 148 16.24 -0.71 -5.25
C LEU A 148 17.74 -0.38 -5.12
N THR A 149 18.49 -1.07 -4.29
CA THR A 149 19.96 -0.91 -4.23
C THR A 149 20.64 -1.32 -5.54
N LYS A 150 20.00 -2.17 -6.33
CA LYS A 150 20.52 -2.66 -7.63
C LYS A 150 20.07 -1.80 -8.81
N PHE A 151 19.21 -0.82 -8.59
CA PHE A 151 18.74 0.08 -9.62
C PHE A 151 19.88 1.04 -10.05
N ALA A 152 20.26 1.00 -11.35
CA ALA A 152 21.21 1.92 -11.94
C ALA A 152 20.50 2.82 -12.96
N PRO A 153 20.44 4.15 -12.77
CA PRO A 153 19.89 5.05 -13.76
C PRO A 153 20.72 4.98 -15.05
N GLY A 154 20.11 4.60 -16.15
CA GLY A 154 20.77 4.53 -17.47
C GLY A 154 20.97 3.13 -18.05
N LYS A 155 20.57 2.06 -17.35
CA LYS A 155 20.46 0.71 -17.92
C LYS A 155 18.97 0.37 -18.12
N VAL A 156 18.36 0.99 -19.09
CA VAL A 156 17.12 0.49 -19.72
C VAL A 156 17.56 -0.03 -21.08
N GLU A 157 17.78 -1.34 -21.18
CA GLU A 157 17.75 -2.02 -22.46
C GLU A 157 16.31 -2.30 -22.83
#